data_86eeb8c7859e0ce492ae58d7799d3d21
#
_entry.id   86eeb8c7859e0ce492ae58d7799d3d21
#
_cell.length_a   1.000
_cell.length_b   1.000
_cell.length_c   1.000
_cell.angle_alpha   90.00
_cell.angle_beta   90.00
_cell.angle_gamma   90.00
#
_symmetry.space_group_name_H-M   'P 1'
#
loop_
_entity.id
_entity.type
_entity.pdbx_description
1 polymer ?
#
loop_
_entity_poly.entity_id
_entity_poly.type
_entity_poly.pdbx_seq_one_letter_code
_entity_poly.pdbx_strand_id
1 'polypeptide(L)'
;MPSRFFDLIFNIEPLNIVFTSDYFLPESECEFFDERFLLVGADFYQRLEDIADFPLEHLKSAKNVLYISFGTIFGDYAKDIYQKVFEAFGNSDYLVIMAAHHVGLENLTVPDNFIVQDYIPQNEVLKYADVAITHNGLNSMNDLILNEVPFVSLPMGSDQPALADRLVELNAVIRLDYQHVDSDELKDAVEKVQVEPEYLNNLKAIKQSFLDAGGYKKAVDEIQAYISHKVLTKV
;
A
#
# COMPACT_ATOMS: atom_id res chain seq x y z
N MET A 1 -16.79 24.17 17.61
CA MET A 1 -17.14 24.50 16.21
C MET A 1 -16.34 23.55 15.33
N PRO A 2 -16.96 22.71 14.50
CA PRO A 2 -16.23 22.10 13.43
C PRO A 2 -15.67 23.23 12.59
N SER A 3 -14.37 23.21 12.35
CA SER A 3 -13.78 24.22 11.47
C SER A 3 -14.32 23.94 10.06
N ARG A 4 -14.66 24.97 9.28
CA ARG A 4 -15.04 24.84 7.86
C ARG A 4 -14.07 23.99 7.03
N PHE A 5 -12.85 23.82 7.50
CA PHE A 5 -11.85 22.95 6.91
C PHE A 5 -12.20 21.46 7.06
N PHE A 6 -12.65 21.05 8.25
CA PHE A 6 -13.15 19.67 8.45
C PHE A 6 -14.46 19.42 7.68
N ASP A 7 -15.35 20.39 7.61
CA ASP A 7 -16.58 20.28 6.81
C ASP A 7 -16.26 20.19 5.30
N LEU A 8 -15.14 20.71 4.84
CA LEU A 8 -14.70 20.63 3.45
C LEU A 8 -14.07 19.27 3.11
N ILE A 9 -13.39 18.64 4.10
CA ILE A 9 -12.75 17.33 3.94
C ILE A 9 -13.76 16.20 4.22
N PHE A 10 -14.64 16.38 5.22
CA PHE A 10 -15.64 15.40 5.63
C PHE A 10 -17.04 15.89 5.29
N ASN A 11 -17.27 16.20 4.01
CA ASN A 11 -18.60 16.52 3.53
C ASN A 11 -19.45 15.23 3.54
N ILE A 12 -20.03 14.91 4.71
CA ILE A 12 -20.87 13.71 4.87
C ILE A 12 -22.18 13.92 4.14
N GLU A 13 -22.33 13.24 3.03
CA GLU A 13 -23.51 13.20 2.19
C GLU A 13 -24.44 12.02 2.60
N PRO A 14 -25.68 11.97 2.09
CA PRO A 14 -26.57 10.83 2.33
C PRO A 14 -26.02 9.48 1.82
N LEU A 15 -25.08 9.48 0.86
CA LEU A 15 -24.35 8.30 0.43
C LEU A 15 -22.86 8.65 0.32
N ASN A 16 -22.04 7.95 1.07
CA ASN A 16 -20.58 8.09 1.08
C ASN A 16 -19.99 6.72 0.73
N ILE A 17 -19.12 6.68 -0.28
CA ILE A 17 -18.42 5.46 -0.70
C ILE A 17 -17.04 5.44 -0.04
N VAL A 18 -16.74 4.39 0.71
CA VAL A 18 -15.47 4.25 1.45
C VAL A 18 -14.75 2.98 1.00
N PHE A 19 -13.50 3.15 0.55
CA PHE A 19 -12.66 2.04 0.10
C PHE A 19 -11.96 1.36 1.27
N THR A 20 -12.74 0.62 2.06
CA THR A 20 -12.31 -0.21 3.19
C THR A 20 -13.34 -1.32 3.43
N SER A 21 -13.12 -2.18 4.41
CA SER A 21 -14.07 -3.21 4.87
C SER A 21 -14.34 -3.09 6.37
N ASP A 22 -15.43 -3.66 6.85
CA ASP A 22 -15.75 -3.74 8.28
C ASP A 22 -14.61 -4.40 9.08
N TYR A 23 -13.97 -5.42 8.52
CA TYR A 23 -12.84 -6.09 9.14
C TYR A 23 -11.61 -5.20 9.28
N PHE A 24 -11.37 -4.32 8.30
CA PHE A 24 -10.21 -3.42 8.30
C PHE A 24 -10.44 -2.14 9.13
N LEU A 25 -11.67 -1.76 9.41
CA LEU A 25 -11.95 -0.63 10.30
C LEU A 25 -11.51 -0.94 11.74
N PRO A 26 -10.87 0.02 12.45
CA PRO A 26 -10.67 -0.09 13.89
C PRO A 26 -12.01 -0.16 14.61
N GLU A 27 -12.12 -1.02 15.63
CA GLU A 27 -13.35 -1.18 16.40
C GLU A 27 -13.84 0.15 17.01
N SER A 28 -12.88 1.00 17.41
CA SER A 28 -13.17 2.34 17.96
C SER A 28 -13.80 3.31 16.94
N GLU A 29 -13.73 3.04 15.66
CA GLU A 29 -14.22 3.90 14.58
C GLU A 29 -15.54 3.37 13.98
N CYS A 30 -15.93 2.14 14.25
CA CYS A 30 -17.12 1.52 13.66
C CYS A 30 -18.40 2.32 13.89
N GLU A 31 -18.56 2.99 15.05
CA GLU A 31 -19.74 3.81 15.34
C GLU A 31 -19.87 5.06 14.46
N PHE A 32 -18.75 5.53 13.87
CA PHE A 32 -18.77 6.68 12.97
C PHE A 32 -19.34 6.32 11.59
N PHE A 33 -19.17 5.08 11.16
CA PHE A 33 -19.57 4.60 9.83
C PHE A 33 -20.99 4.00 9.90
N ASP A 34 -22.01 4.87 9.96
CA ASP A 34 -23.42 4.48 9.95
C ASP A 34 -23.92 4.11 8.53
N GLU A 35 -25.26 3.93 8.36
CA GLU A 35 -25.88 3.54 7.09
C GLU A 35 -25.63 4.50 5.91
N ARG A 36 -25.08 5.69 6.15
CA ARG A 36 -24.69 6.63 5.10
C ARG A 36 -23.37 6.27 4.44
N PHE A 37 -22.61 5.36 5.04
CA PHE A 37 -21.31 4.94 4.58
C PHE A 37 -21.36 3.54 3.99
N LEU A 38 -21.08 3.43 2.70
CA LEU A 38 -20.99 2.16 2.00
C LEU A 38 -19.52 1.73 1.94
N LEU A 39 -19.17 0.71 2.71
CA LEU A 39 -17.83 0.12 2.67
C LEU A 39 -17.76 -0.84 1.48
N VAL A 40 -16.78 -0.64 0.60
CA VAL A 40 -16.68 -1.36 -0.67
C VAL A 40 -15.37 -2.15 -0.84
N GLY A 41 -14.50 -2.14 0.17
CA GLY A 41 -13.20 -2.82 0.09
C GLY A 41 -12.18 -2.04 -0.72
N ALA A 42 -11.18 -2.72 -1.25
CA ALA A 42 -10.19 -2.11 -2.13
C ALA A 42 -10.63 -2.16 -3.60
N ASP A 43 -10.06 -1.29 -4.42
CA ASP A 43 -10.24 -1.33 -5.87
C ASP A 43 -9.38 -2.45 -6.47
N PHE A 44 -10.03 -3.46 -7.04
CA PHE A 44 -9.40 -4.62 -7.68
C PHE A 44 -9.16 -4.42 -9.19
N TYR A 45 -9.31 -3.22 -9.70
CA TYR A 45 -9.11 -2.97 -11.11
C TYR A 45 -7.62 -3.08 -11.46
N GLN A 46 -7.28 -4.03 -12.32
CA GLN A 46 -5.94 -4.10 -12.90
C GLN A 46 -5.72 -2.86 -13.76
N ARG A 47 -4.93 -1.93 -13.27
CA ARG A 47 -4.45 -0.80 -14.04
C ARG A 47 -3.57 -1.35 -15.17
N LEU A 48 -3.84 -0.92 -16.40
CA LEU A 48 -2.93 -1.18 -17.51
C LEU A 48 -1.70 -0.31 -17.30
N GLU A 49 -0.57 -0.93 -17.03
CA GLU A 49 0.71 -0.25 -16.84
C GLU A 49 1.56 -0.44 -18.09
N ASP A 50 2.33 0.58 -18.43
CA ASP A 50 3.31 0.48 -19.52
C ASP A 50 4.53 -0.29 -19.02
N ILE A 51 4.75 -1.45 -19.63
CA ILE A 51 5.87 -2.36 -19.29
C ILE A 51 6.96 -2.40 -20.36
N ALA A 52 6.82 -1.61 -21.45
CA ALA A 52 7.66 -1.75 -22.63
C ALA A 52 9.17 -1.65 -22.33
N ASP A 53 9.55 -0.78 -21.41
CA ASP A 53 10.94 -0.52 -21.06
C ASP A 53 11.37 -1.17 -19.74
N PHE A 54 10.51 -1.99 -19.11
CA PHE A 54 10.82 -2.62 -17.84
C PHE A 54 11.38 -4.05 -18.04
N PRO A 55 12.54 -4.41 -17.42
CA PRO A 55 13.22 -5.70 -17.64
C PRO A 55 12.58 -6.87 -16.88
N LEU A 56 11.30 -7.19 -17.18
CA LEU A 56 10.52 -8.26 -16.53
C LEU A 56 11.22 -9.64 -16.54
N GLU A 57 12.05 -9.91 -17.55
CA GLU A 57 12.74 -11.21 -17.65
C GLU A 57 13.72 -11.44 -16.49
N HIS A 58 14.28 -10.36 -15.91
CA HIS A 58 15.13 -10.47 -14.72
C HIS A 58 14.34 -10.96 -13.51
N LEU A 59 13.09 -10.51 -13.34
CA LEU A 59 12.23 -10.95 -12.24
C LEU A 59 11.87 -12.43 -12.35
N LYS A 60 11.57 -12.90 -13.57
CA LYS A 60 11.22 -14.31 -13.82
C LYS A 60 12.33 -15.29 -13.48
N SER A 61 13.59 -14.82 -13.55
CA SER A 61 14.77 -15.64 -13.27
C SER A 61 15.31 -15.47 -11.86
N ALA A 62 14.86 -14.46 -11.12
CA ALA A 62 15.28 -14.20 -9.76
C ALA A 62 14.71 -15.24 -8.79
N LYS A 63 15.48 -15.55 -7.75
CA LYS A 63 15.04 -16.47 -6.68
C LYS A 63 14.24 -15.75 -5.61
N ASN A 64 14.65 -14.54 -5.29
CA ASN A 64 14.04 -13.69 -4.27
C ASN A 64 13.93 -12.27 -4.84
N VAL A 65 12.73 -11.70 -4.82
CA VAL A 65 12.48 -10.34 -5.30
C VAL A 65 11.97 -9.48 -4.14
N LEU A 66 12.70 -8.42 -3.84
CA LEU A 66 12.31 -7.40 -2.87
C LEU A 66 11.83 -6.15 -3.63
N TYR A 67 10.57 -5.76 -3.42
CA TYR A 67 10.03 -4.52 -3.98
C TYR A 67 10.09 -3.38 -2.96
N ILE A 68 10.55 -2.19 -3.37
CA ILE A 68 10.69 -1.02 -2.49
C ILE A 68 10.07 0.21 -3.15
N SER A 69 9.16 0.88 -2.42
CA SER A 69 8.57 2.14 -2.88
C SER A 69 8.19 3.04 -1.71
N PHE A 70 8.70 4.28 -1.75
CA PHE A 70 8.35 5.33 -0.78
C PHE A 70 7.41 6.39 -1.37
N GLY A 71 6.74 6.06 -2.49
CA GLY A 71 5.79 6.94 -3.17
C GLY A 71 6.45 8.09 -3.91
N THR A 72 5.60 8.98 -4.45
CA THR A 72 6.04 10.09 -5.31
C THR A 72 6.17 11.42 -4.58
N ILE A 73 5.56 11.57 -3.39
CA ILE A 73 5.48 12.84 -2.67
C ILE A 73 6.63 12.99 -1.67
N PHE A 74 7.04 11.90 -1.03
CA PHE A 74 8.02 11.92 0.06
C PHE A 74 9.43 11.51 -0.37
N GLY A 75 9.69 11.29 -1.67
CA GLY A 75 10.98 10.83 -2.18
C GLY A 75 12.17 11.67 -1.75
N ASP A 76 12.03 13.00 -1.73
CA ASP A 76 13.11 13.92 -1.31
C ASP A 76 13.43 13.83 0.20
N TYR A 77 12.45 13.46 1.03
CA TYR A 77 12.64 13.25 2.48
C TYR A 77 13.24 11.88 2.79
N ALA A 78 13.25 10.98 1.81
CA ALA A 78 13.69 9.60 1.97
C ALA A 78 15.18 9.37 1.62
N LYS A 79 15.97 10.41 1.34
CA LYS A 79 17.40 10.23 0.92
C LYS A 79 18.20 9.34 1.85
N ASP A 80 18.08 9.56 3.16
CA ASP A 80 18.80 8.78 4.16
C ASP A 80 18.34 7.31 4.19
N ILE A 81 17.05 7.05 3.93
CA ILE A 81 16.53 5.70 3.91
C ILE A 81 17.01 4.91 2.70
N TYR A 82 17.21 5.55 1.53
CA TYR A 82 17.76 4.88 0.36
C TYR A 82 19.20 4.38 0.61
N GLN A 83 20.04 5.17 1.29
CA GLN A 83 21.35 4.72 1.67
C GLN A 83 21.29 3.49 2.60
N LYS A 84 20.44 3.53 3.64
CA LYS A 84 20.22 2.40 4.56
C LYS A 84 19.74 1.14 3.83
N VAL A 85 18.87 1.31 2.85
CA VAL A 85 18.39 0.22 1.98
C VAL A 85 19.53 -0.38 1.15
N PHE A 86 20.40 0.44 0.55
CA PHE A 86 21.56 -0.04 -0.20
C PHE A 86 22.54 -0.79 0.72
N GLU A 87 22.77 -0.30 1.93
CA GLU A 87 23.59 -0.96 2.95
C GLU A 87 23.00 -2.30 3.39
N ALA A 88 21.66 -2.35 3.61
CA ALA A 88 20.97 -3.55 4.05
C ALA A 88 20.97 -4.66 2.97
N PHE A 89 20.71 -4.31 1.73
CA PHE A 89 20.40 -5.30 0.68
C PHE A 89 21.39 -5.34 -0.48
N GLY A 90 22.40 -4.46 -0.54
CA GLY A 90 23.35 -4.38 -1.65
C GLY A 90 24.21 -5.62 -1.88
N ASN A 91 24.39 -6.47 -0.87
CA ASN A 91 25.13 -7.74 -0.97
C ASN A 91 24.25 -8.94 -0.62
N SER A 92 22.92 -8.80 -0.75
CA SER A 92 21.98 -9.86 -0.47
C SER A 92 21.66 -10.71 -1.70
N ASP A 93 20.99 -11.84 -1.49
CA ASP A 93 20.49 -12.72 -2.55
C ASP A 93 19.17 -12.19 -3.20
N TYR A 94 18.69 -11.00 -2.80
CA TYR A 94 17.54 -10.36 -3.41
C TYR A 94 17.92 -9.68 -4.74
N LEU A 95 17.06 -9.83 -5.74
CA LEU A 95 16.91 -8.83 -6.79
C LEU A 95 16.01 -7.73 -6.23
N VAL A 96 16.54 -6.53 -6.04
CA VAL A 96 15.80 -5.40 -5.47
C VAL A 96 15.26 -4.51 -6.58
N ILE A 97 13.93 -4.33 -6.59
CA ILE A 97 13.24 -3.44 -7.52
C ILE A 97 12.80 -2.20 -6.75
N MET A 98 13.37 -1.04 -7.06
CA MET A 98 13.15 0.17 -6.29
C MET A 98 12.61 1.32 -7.13
N ALA A 99 11.41 1.81 -6.76
CA ALA A 99 10.84 3.03 -7.29
C ALA A 99 11.42 4.24 -6.53
N ALA A 100 12.16 5.11 -7.25
CA ALA A 100 12.84 6.27 -6.69
C ALA A 100 12.51 7.55 -7.48
N HIS A 101 11.23 7.93 -7.52
CA HIS A 101 10.71 9.02 -8.32
C HIS A 101 11.38 10.37 -7.99
N HIS A 102 12.12 10.92 -8.98
CA HIS A 102 12.86 12.19 -8.90
C HIS A 102 13.81 12.33 -7.71
N VAL A 103 14.22 11.22 -7.10
CA VAL A 103 15.18 11.25 -5.99
C VAL A 103 16.58 11.41 -6.58
N GLY A 104 17.29 12.46 -6.16
CA GLY A 104 18.69 12.68 -6.55
C GLY A 104 19.59 11.63 -5.91
N LEU A 105 19.79 10.50 -6.61
CA LEU A 105 20.68 9.41 -6.19
C LEU A 105 22.12 9.59 -6.72
N GLU A 106 22.45 10.73 -7.35
CA GLU A 106 23.72 10.95 -8.06
C GLU A 106 24.97 10.78 -7.16
N ASN A 107 24.79 10.92 -5.84
CA ASN A 107 25.85 10.76 -4.86
C ASN A 107 25.87 9.39 -4.18
N LEU A 108 24.97 8.48 -4.56
CA LEU A 108 24.90 7.14 -4.01
C LEU A 108 25.35 6.12 -5.05
N THR A 109 26.09 5.11 -4.61
CA THR A 109 26.42 3.98 -5.48
C THR A 109 25.30 2.96 -5.40
N VAL A 110 24.56 2.80 -6.51
CA VAL A 110 23.50 1.78 -6.62
C VAL A 110 24.17 0.41 -6.72
N PRO A 111 23.83 -0.56 -5.85
CA PRO A 111 24.38 -1.91 -5.91
C PRO A 111 23.94 -2.68 -7.17
N ASP A 112 24.75 -3.63 -7.64
CA ASP A 112 24.53 -4.38 -8.88
C ASP A 112 23.25 -5.22 -8.89
N ASN A 113 22.76 -5.61 -7.72
CA ASN A 113 21.52 -6.38 -7.55
C ASN A 113 20.25 -5.51 -7.45
N PHE A 114 20.36 -4.19 -7.74
CA PHE A 114 19.24 -3.26 -7.74
C PHE A 114 18.85 -2.84 -9.16
N ILE A 115 17.54 -2.83 -9.42
CA ILE A 115 16.92 -2.13 -10.55
C ILE A 115 16.19 -0.92 -9.98
N VAL A 116 16.72 0.27 -10.25
CA VAL A 116 16.17 1.54 -9.74
C VAL A 116 15.64 2.34 -10.92
N GLN A 117 14.37 2.74 -10.85
CA GLN A 117 13.71 3.57 -11.86
C GLN A 117 12.81 4.60 -11.22
N ASP A 118 12.58 5.73 -11.90
CA ASP A 118 11.62 6.75 -11.46
C ASP A 118 10.19 6.20 -11.40
N TYR A 119 9.84 5.36 -12.35
CA TYR A 119 8.55 4.68 -12.43
C TYR A 119 8.74 3.17 -12.58
N ILE A 120 8.02 2.42 -11.76
CA ILE A 120 7.96 0.96 -11.80
C ILE A 120 6.53 0.54 -12.11
N PRO A 121 6.27 -0.39 -13.04
CA PRO A 121 4.95 -0.98 -13.26
C PRO A 121 4.59 -1.88 -12.08
N GLN A 122 4.09 -1.28 -10.99
CA GLN A 122 3.94 -1.89 -9.68
C GLN A 122 3.11 -3.17 -9.73
N ASN A 123 1.96 -3.15 -10.41
CA ASN A 123 1.08 -4.32 -10.47
C ASN A 123 1.71 -5.50 -11.20
N GLU A 124 2.59 -5.24 -12.19
CA GLU A 124 3.31 -6.31 -12.88
C GLU A 124 4.46 -6.85 -12.03
N VAL A 125 5.19 -5.97 -11.35
CA VAL A 125 6.33 -6.35 -10.48
C VAL A 125 5.85 -7.14 -9.27
N LEU A 126 4.73 -6.75 -8.64
CA LEU A 126 4.20 -7.41 -7.45
C LEU A 126 3.79 -8.87 -7.69
N LYS A 127 3.56 -9.28 -8.94
CA LYS A 127 3.32 -10.70 -9.27
C LYS A 127 4.55 -11.59 -9.06
N TYR A 128 5.72 -11.00 -8.94
CA TYR A 128 7.00 -11.68 -8.75
C TYR A 128 7.67 -11.33 -7.42
N ALA A 129 7.14 -10.34 -6.69
CA ALA A 129 7.72 -9.91 -5.43
C ALA A 129 7.42 -10.93 -4.32
N ASP A 130 8.45 -11.32 -3.59
CA ASP A 130 8.35 -12.20 -2.42
C ASP A 130 8.11 -11.41 -1.14
N VAL A 131 8.58 -10.16 -1.10
CA VAL A 131 8.45 -9.26 0.04
C VAL A 131 8.59 -7.81 -0.42
N ALA A 132 8.08 -6.86 0.37
CA ALA A 132 8.19 -5.44 0.04
C ALA A 132 8.54 -4.56 1.24
N ILE A 133 9.06 -3.35 0.95
CA ILE A 133 9.16 -2.22 1.88
C ILE A 133 8.37 -1.07 1.28
N THR A 134 7.46 -0.48 2.07
CA THR A 134 6.61 0.62 1.57
C THR A 134 6.40 1.70 2.62
N HIS A 135 6.18 2.95 2.15
CA HIS A 135 5.71 4.05 2.98
C HIS A 135 4.26 3.90 3.45
N ASN A 136 3.59 2.83 3.05
CA ASN A 136 2.21 2.50 3.43
C ASN A 136 1.14 3.47 2.91
N GLY A 137 1.35 4.10 1.75
CA GLY A 137 0.28 4.84 1.06
C GLY A 137 -0.86 3.91 0.65
N LEU A 138 -2.11 4.38 0.75
CA LEU A 138 -3.32 3.56 0.57
C LEU A 138 -3.30 2.69 -0.70
N ASN A 139 -2.91 3.25 -1.84
CA ASN A 139 -2.88 2.50 -3.11
C ASN A 139 -1.83 1.39 -3.09
N SER A 140 -0.60 1.70 -2.65
CA SER A 140 0.48 0.71 -2.56
C SER A 140 0.17 -0.39 -1.55
N MET A 141 -0.42 -0.03 -0.41
CA MET A 141 -0.90 -0.99 0.59
C MET A 141 -1.94 -1.95 -0.01
N ASN A 142 -2.95 -1.41 -0.69
CA ASN A 142 -3.97 -2.23 -1.34
C ASN A 142 -3.38 -3.17 -2.40
N ASP A 143 -2.48 -2.67 -3.25
CA ASP A 143 -1.83 -3.49 -4.28
C ASP A 143 -1.00 -4.63 -3.66
N LEU A 144 -0.29 -4.38 -2.55
CA LEU A 144 0.46 -5.40 -1.81
C LEU A 144 -0.45 -6.46 -1.19
N ILE A 145 -1.54 -6.04 -0.54
CA ILE A 145 -2.54 -6.94 0.03
C ILE A 145 -3.17 -7.81 -1.07
N LEU A 146 -3.55 -7.20 -2.20
CA LEU A 146 -4.17 -7.90 -3.32
C LEU A 146 -3.27 -8.94 -3.97
N ASN A 147 -1.98 -8.64 -4.07
CA ASN A 147 -0.98 -9.58 -4.59
C ASN A 147 -0.43 -10.55 -3.52
N GLU A 148 -0.91 -10.47 -2.27
CA GLU A 148 -0.47 -11.32 -1.16
C GLU A 148 1.04 -11.22 -0.90
N VAL A 149 1.61 -10.02 -1.04
CA VAL A 149 3.02 -9.76 -0.81
C VAL A 149 3.21 -9.28 0.63
N PRO A 150 3.91 -10.04 1.50
CA PRO A 150 4.27 -9.58 2.84
C PRO A 150 5.12 -8.31 2.77
N PHE A 151 4.97 -7.40 3.72
CA PHE A 151 5.71 -6.15 3.65
C PHE A 151 6.05 -5.52 4.99
N VAL A 152 7.11 -4.72 4.99
CA VAL A 152 7.52 -3.84 6.07
C VAL A 152 6.99 -2.43 5.77
N SER A 153 6.37 -1.82 6.77
CA SER A 153 5.78 -0.49 6.69
C SER A 153 6.70 0.56 7.30
N LEU A 154 7.03 1.62 6.52
CA LEU A 154 7.78 2.81 6.96
C LEU A 154 6.94 4.07 6.71
N PRO A 155 5.90 4.33 7.50
CA PRO A 155 5.02 5.48 7.28
C PRO A 155 5.76 6.79 7.51
N MET A 156 5.62 7.74 6.57
CA MET A 156 6.32 9.02 6.60
C MET A 156 5.41 10.20 6.93
N GLY A 157 4.09 10.07 6.73
CA GLY A 157 3.15 11.14 7.05
C GLY A 157 1.76 10.94 6.44
N SER A 158 0.89 11.94 6.55
CA SER A 158 -0.50 11.91 6.07
C SER A 158 -1.33 10.79 6.74
N ASP A 159 -2.03 9.98 5.96
CA ASP A 159 -2.83 8.82 6.36
C ASP A 159 -2.02 7.56 6.68
N GLN A 160 -0.77 7.52 6.23
CA GLN A 160 0.10 6.35 6.31
C GLN A 160 0.30 5.79 7.74
N PRO A 161 0.53 6.64 8.80
CA PRO A 161 0.68 6.13 10.16
C PRO A 161 -0.57 5.41 10.66
N ALA A 162 -1.76 5.95 10.41
CA ALA A 162 -3.02 5.33 10.85
C ALA A 162 -3.26 3.98 10.15
N LEU A 163 -3.00 3.90 8.83
CA LEU A 163 -3.07 2.66 8.07
C LEU A 163 -2.05 1.62 8.57
N ALA A 164 -0.83 2.06 8.88
CA ALA A 164 0.21 1.18 9.42
C ALA A 164 -0.15 0.67 10.82
N ASP A 165 -0.68 1.52 11.69
CA ASP A 165 -1.13 1.13 13.03
C ASP A 165 -2.21 0.05 12.94
N ARG A 166 -3.18 0.22 12.03
CA ARG A 166 -4.23 -0.78 11.81
C ARG A 166 -3.67 -2.12 11.32
N LEU A 167 -2.71 -2.10 10.40
CA LEU A 167 -2.06 -3.32 9.93
C LEU A 167 -1.26 -4.03 11.03
N VAL A 168 -0.63 -3.26 11.92
CA VAL A 168 0.07 -3.82 13.10
C VAL A 168 -0.92 -4.44 14.08
N GLU A 169 -2.06 -3.79 14.37
CA GLU A 169 -3.12 -4.39 15.21
C GLU A 169 -3.62 -5.72 14.65
N LEU A 170 -3.65 -5.86 13.33
CA LEU A 170 -4.04 -7.09 12.63
C LEU A 170 -2.88 -8.09 12.47
N ASN A 171 -1.70 -7.82 13.04
CA ASN A 171 -0.47 -8.62 12.85
C ASN A 171 -0.15 -8.90 11.38
N ALA A 172 -0.42 -7.95 10.49
CA ALA A 172 -0.25 -8.11 9.05
C ALA A 172 1.10 -7.56 8.54
N VAL A 173 1.76 -6.68 9.30
CA VAL A 173 3.02 -6.05 8.92
C VAL A 173 3.93 -5.81 10.13
N ILE A 174 5.21 -5.57 9.86
CA ILE A 174 6.12 -4.91 10.81
C ILE A 174 6.19 -3.44 10.44
N ARG A 175 5.93 -2.56 11.40
CA ARG A 175 6.11 -1.11 11.26
C ARG A 175 7.45 -0.69 11.86
N LEU A 176 8.25 0.06 11.09
CA LEU A 176 9.49 0.66 11.53
C LEU A 176 9.39 2.21 11.45
N ASP A 177 10.23 2.87 12.23
CA ASP A 177 10.35 4.33 12.18
C ASP A 177 11.40 4.71 11.13
N TYR A 178 10.97 5.32 10.03
CA TYR A 178 11.84 5.69 8.91
C TYR A 178 12.99 6.65 9.30
N GLN A 179 12.82 7.44 10.37
CA GLN A 179 13.84 8.38 10.84
C GLN A 179 14.97 7.69 11.60
N HIS A 180 14.66 6.64 12.34
CA HIS A 180 15.57 6.01 13.30
C HIS A 180 16.05 4.63 12.86
N VAL A 181 15.31 3.94 11.98
CA VAL A 181 15.64 2.59 11.51
C VAL A 181 17.07 2.53 10.95
N ASP A 182 17.79 1.47 11.23
CA ASP A 182 19.08 1.16 10.63
C ASP A 182 19.00 0.02 9.59
N SER A 183 20.14 -0.29 8.98
CA SER A 183 20.23 -1.32 7.92
C SER A 183 19.99 -2.74 8.45
N ASP A 184 20.38 -3.04 9.68
CA ASP A 184 20.19 -4.36 10.28
C ASP A 184 18.72 -4.56 10.66
N GLU A 185 18.07 -3.55 11.26
CA GLU A 185 16.64 -3.57 11.55
C GLU A 185 15.77 -3.75 10.30
N LEU A 186 16.16 -3.10 9.18
CA LEU A 186 15.48 -3.29 7.89
C LEU A 186 15.57 -4.73 7.41
N LYS A 187 16.77 -5.32 7.50
CA LYS A 187 17.03 -6.69 7.08
C LYS A 187 16.24 -7.69 7.92
N ASP A 188 16.34 -7.58 9.25
CA ASP A 188 15.64 -8.44 10.19
C ASP A 188 14.11 -8.38 10.00
N ALA A 189 13.56 -7.19 9.79
CA ALA A 189 12.13 -7.00 9.56
C ALA A 189 11.67 -7.64 8.24
N VAL A 190 12.42 -7.49 7.16
CA VAL A 190 12.13 -8.09 5.85
C VAL A 190 12.18 -9.61 5.94
N GLU A 191 13.24 -10.18 6.53
CA GLU A 191 13.36 -11.63 6.72
C GLU A 191 12.19 -12.17 7.56
N LYS A 192 11.84 -11.46 8.64
CA LYS A 192 10.77 -11.87 9.53
C LYS A 192 9.41 -11.89 8.86
N VAL A 193 9.00 -10.82 8.16
CA VAL A 193 7.68 -10.78 7.50
C VAL A 193 7.57 -11.80 6.37
N GLN A 194 8.70 -12.16 5.72
CA GLN A 194 8.74 -13.15 4.65
C GLN A 194 8.65 -14.59 5.16
N VAL A 195 9.30 -14.88 6.30
CA VAL A 195 9.45 -16.27 6.80
C VAL A 195 8.30 -16.65 7.73
N GLU A 196 7.81 -15.74 8.55
CA GLU A 196 6.72 -16.03 9.49
C GLU A 196 5.36 -16.05 8.76
N PRO A 197 4.69 -17.21 8.67
CA PRO A 197 3.47 -17.35 7.87
C PRO A 197 2.28 -16.55 8.42
N GLU A 198 2.35 -16.07 9.63
CA GLU A 198 1.31 -15.29 10.28
C GLU A 198 1.04 -13.98 9.51
N TYR A 199 2.08 -13.26 9.07
CA TYR A 199 1.93 -12.02 8.32
C TYR A 199 1.16 -12.24 7.01
N LEU A 200 1.56 -13.23 6.23
CA LEU A 200 0.89 -13.57 4.98
C LEU A 200 -0.56 -14.03 5.21
N ASN A 201 -0.81 -14.82 6.26
CA ASN A 201 -2.16 -15.31 6.57
C ASN A 201 -3.09 -14.14 6.95
N ASN A 202 -2.59 -13.18 7.70
CA ASN A 202 -3.36 -12.01 8.09
C ASN A 202 -3.61 -11.06 6.90
N LEU A 203 -2.62 -10.89 5.99
CA LEU A 203 -2.83 -10.17 4.73
C LEU A 203 -3.92 -10.83 3.87
N LYS A 204 -3.94 -12.18 3.79
CA LYS A 204 -5.00 -12.91 3.09
C LYS A 204 -6.38 -12.72 3.71
N ALA A 205 -6.47 -12.62 5.04
CA ALA A 205 -7.73 -12.33 5.71
C ALA A 205 -8.23 -10.90 5.39
N ILE A 206 -7.34 -9.92 5.37
CA ILE A 206 -7.67 -8.55 4.95
C ILE A 206 -8.10 -8.54 3.47
N LYS A 207 -7.34 -9.18 2.58
CA LYS A 207 -7.70 -9.32 1.16
C LYS A 207 -9.11 -9.90 1.00
N GLN A 208 -9.41 -11.00 1.69
CA GLN A 208 -10.72 -11.64 1.60
C GLN A 208 -11.83 -10.68 2.04
N SER A 209 -11.62 -9.94 3.14
CA SER A 209 -12.60 -8.96 3.61
C SER A 209 -12.85 -7.82 2.60
N PHE A 210 -11.81 -7.39 1.89
CA PHE A 210 -11.92 -6.39 0.82
C PHE A 210 -12.71 -6.95 -0.38
N LEU A 211 -12.46 -8.21 -0.76
CA LEU A 211 -13.20 -8.88 -1.84
C LEU A 211 -14.69 -9.02 -1.49
N ASP A 212 -14.99 -9.44 -0.27
CA ASP A 212 -16.35 -9.67 0.22
C ASP A 212 -17.16 -8.35 0.32
N ALA A 213 -16.48 -7.23 0.49
CA ALA A 213 -17.10 -5.91 0.53
C ALA A 213 -17.70 -5.46 -0.83
N GLY A 214 -17.30 -6.07 -1.96
CA GLY A 214 -17.97 -5.96 -3.26
C GLY A 214 -17.39 -4.97 -4.26
N GLY A 215 -16.38 -4.18 -3.87
CA GLY A 215 -15.59 -3.34 -4.77
C GLY A 215 -16.36 -2.23 -5.50
N TYR A 216 -15.76 -1.76 -6.59
CA TYR A 216 -16.35 -0.70 -7.43
C TYR A 216 -17.70 -1.08 -8.03
N LYS A 217 -17.97 -2.37 -8.25
CA LYS A 217 -19.25 -2.82 -8.80
C LYS A 217 -20.40 -2.51 -7.84
N LYS A 218 -20.23 -2.85 -6.55
CA LYS A 218 -21.19 -2.50 -5.50
C LYS A 218 -21.36 -0.98 -5.39
N ALA A 219 -20.25 -0.22 -5.44
CA ALA A 219 -20.30 1.24 -5.43
C ALA A 219 -21.17 1.80 -6.58
N VAL A 220 -20.97 1.30 -7.82
CA VAL A 220 -21.74 1.73 -8.99
C VAL A 220 -23.21 1.37 -8.87
N ASP A 221 -23.52 0.15 -8.44
CA ASP A 221 -24.90 -0.32 -8.27
C ASP A 221 -25.66 0.56 -7.25
N GLU A 222 -25.02 0.90 -6.13
CA GLU A 222 -25.64 1.76 -5.09
C GLU A 222 -25.78 3.22 -5.54
N ILE A 223 -24.80 3.77 -6.28
CA ILE A 223 -24.92 5.10 -6.88
C ILE A 223 -26.11 5.15 -7.83
N GLN A 224 -26.29 4.14 -8.68
CA GLN A 224 -27.40 4.07 -9.63
C GLN A 224 -28.75 3.95 -8.89
N ALA A 225 -28.83 3.13 -7.85
CA ALA A 225 -30.02 3.00 -7.01
C ALA A 225 -30.39 4.33 -6.33
N TYR A 226 -29.40 5.02 -5.76
CA TYR A 226 -29.55 6.31 -5.10
C TYR A 226 -30.06 7.40 -6.07
N ILE A 227 -29.50 7.49 -7.28
CA ILE A 227 -29.95 8.44 -8.30
C ILE A 227 -31.38 8.14 -8.73
N SER A 228 -31.70 6.87 -8.99
CA SER A 228 -33.05 6.45 -9.39
C SER A 228 -34.10 6.79 -8.34
N HIS A 229 -33.80 6.60 -7.07
CA HIS A 229 -34.69 6.94 -5.97
C HIS A 229 -34.93 8.46 -5.85
N LYS A 230 -33.86 9.27 -5.99
CA LYS A 230 -33.98 10.74 -5.98
C LYS A 230 -34.79 11.30 -7.15
N VAL A 231 -34.75 10.66 -8.31
CA VAL A 231 -35.55 11.08 -9.49
C VAL A 231 -37.02 10.79 -9.25
N LEU A 232 -37.37 9.64 -8.68
CA LEU A 232 -38.77 9.24 -8.39
C LEU A 232 -39.43 10.07 -7.27
N THR A 233 -38.64 10.61 -6.32
CA THR A 233 -39.16 11.41 -5.19
C THR A 233 -39.26 12.90 -5.51
N LYS A 234 -38.86 13.35 -6.70
CA LYS A 234 -39.03 14.75 -7.17
C LYS A 234 -40.20 14.93 -8.16
N VAL A 235 -40.96 13.88 -8.42
CA VAL A 235 -42.23 13.90 -9.19
C VAL A 235 -43.40 13.84 -8.21
#